data_628b985b278c2049b382fcae2ca327a9
#
_entry.id   628b985b278c2049b382fcae2ca327a9
#
_cell.length_a   1.000
_cell.length_b   1.000
_cell.length_c   1.000
_cell.angle_alpha   90.00
_cell.angle_beta   90.00
_cell.angle_gamma   90.00
#
_symmetry.space_group_name_H-M   'P 1'
#
loop_
_entity.id
_entity.type
_entity.pdbx_description
1 polymer ?
#
loop_
_entity_poly.entity_id
_entity_poly.type
_entity_poly.pdbx_seq_one_letter_code
_entity_poly.pdbx_strand_id
1 'polypeptide(L)'
;MKHRVLQIASALAMAGAALAAPAAQACDRVAAAQSDSQRLRTLMAESDAAFLDRNPSAAFYRGDFSDAGSLGDFSPAAYETERAAAMCDIAALATIDRAALTASERIAYDTFRYSQERTLAATEPDVLKTILALPIDHFQGIQGSYPGLSAPDGVMPFAAVEDYADNVARHGAYAQMVDDVIARFDTGLEQGITLPRLTVELMIDQLDTQLGAPEGSNPYYAPLRQLPESFTEAQKGQARAALISAVEGTLYPAMRKLRAYLADSYLPQARTSIGATATPGGDAYYAYRIAEMTTLPLTAEEVHRLGLSEVARINEARQQAIEERGDRRPPVYKTKESLQEAWYEVGRKVDAAIGPLFLRQPETELRIEPYEPYREQFFLAASYQPGKADGSRPGTFYFSGWNAAERELSPSIRLYMHEGNPGHHFQVMFAVEDESLPDLLRHGWFTAYGEGWALYAESLGYELGLYDDPVDRLQALEDGELKRAVRLVVDTGIHALGWTREQAVEYMVENGNPR
;
A
#
# COMPACT_ATOMS: atom_id res chain seq x y z
N MET A 1 72.46 -0.87 -27.64
CA MET A 1 72.04 0.42 -28.15
C MET A 1 70.54 0.54 -27.88
N LYS A 2 70.12 1.06 -26.76
CA LYS A 2 69.82 2.45 -26.37
C LYS A 2 68.59 3.02 -27.08
N HIS A 3 67.55 3.26 -26.30
CA HIS A 3 66.45 4.23 -26.42
C HIS A 3 65.32 3.91 -27.41
N ARG A 4 64.08 3.65 -26.93
CA ARG A 4 63.09 4.63 -26.43
C ARG A 4 61.96 3.92 -25.69
N VAL A 5 61.99 4.00 -24.40
CA VAL A 5 60.78 4.01 -23.54
C VAL A 5 60.52 5.48 -23.27
N LEU A 6 59.34 5.99 -23.57
CA LEU A 6 58.56 7.01 -22.80
C LEU A 6 57.43 7.59 -23.66
N GLN A 7 56.35 7.79 -22.97
CA GLN A 7 55.15 8.55 -23.37
C GLN A 7 53.97 7.80 -23.92
N ILE A 8 53.22 7.11 -23.04
CA ILE A 8 51.75 7.14 -23.00
C ILE A 8 51.38 6.95 -21.51
N ALA A 9 51.39 8.00 -20.76
CA ALA A 9 50.78 8.07 -19.43
C ALA A 9 50.43 9.53 -19.18
N SER A 10 49.23 9.97 -19.62
CA SER A 10 48.57 11.19 -19.18
C SER A 10 47.37 11.45 -20.07
N ALA A 11 46.25 10.76 -19.85
CA ALA A 11 44.90 11.15 -20.32
C ALA A 11 43.80 10.30 -19.67
N LEU A 12 43.85 10.10 -18.35
CA LEU A 12 42.73 9.49 -17.63
C LEU A 12 42.68 10.07 -16.21
N ALA A 13 42.56 11.36 -16.11
CA ALA A 13 42.37 12.04 -14.81
C ALA A 13 41.72 13.42 -14.98
N MET A 14 40.57 13.49 -15.67
CA MET A 14 39.67 14.66 -15.65
C MET A 14 38.29 14.31 -16.19
N ALA A 15 37.58 13.40 -15.52
CA ALA A 15 36.15 13.17 -15.74
C ALA A 15 35.41 12.84 -14.43
N GLY A 16 36.01 13.14 -13.27
CA GLY A 16 35.43 12.82 -11.97
C GLY A 16 35.11 14.01 -11.07
N ALA A 17 35.00 15.22 -11.60
CA ALA A 17 34.83 16.41 -10.76
C ALA A 17 33.65 17.35 -11.13
N ALA A 18 32.65 16.88 -11.88
CA ALA A 18 31.55 17.75 -12.34
C ALA A 18 30.14 17.34 -11.87
N LEU A 19 29.98 16.33 -11.00
CA LEU A 19 28.66 15.92 -10.52
C LEU A 19 28.43 16.11 -9.00
N ALA A 20 29.34 16.76 -8.27
CA ALA A 20 29.20 16.94 -6.82
C ALA A 20 28.77 18.36 -6.37
N ALA A 21 28.51 19.29 -7.28
CA ALA A 21 28.28 20.69 -6.92
C ALA A 21 26.80 21.16 -6.73
N PRO A 22 25.74 20.52 -7.23
CA PRO A 22 24.36 20.98 -6.96
C PRO A 22 23.78 20.49 -5.63
N ALA A 23 24.22 19.34 -5.10
CA ALA A 23 23.58 18.73 -3.93
C ALA A 23 23.89 19.46 -2.59
N ALA A 24 25.02 20.12 -2.47
CA ALA A 24 25.42 20.76 -1.21
C ALA A 24 24.69 22.10 -0.93
N GLN A 25 24.16 22.78 -1.93
CA GLN A 25 23.47 24.07 -1.77
C GLN A 25 21.96 23.94 -1.45
N ALA A 26 21.39 22.75 -1.59
CA ALA A 26 19.96 22.51 -1.33
C ALA A 26 19.63 22.01 0.09
N CYS A 27 20.64 21.72 0.92
CA CYS A 27 20.47 21.09 2.23
C CYS A 27 20.48 22.04 3.44
N ASP A 28 20.57 23.36 3.26
CA ASP A 28 20.53 24.37 4.34
C ASP A 28 19.08 24.64 4.81
N ARG A 29 18.41 23.58 5.30
CA ARG A 29 16.98 23.64 5.69
C ARG A 29 16.73 24.11 7.13
N VAL A 30 17.74 24.27 7.99
CA VAL A 30 17.48 24.53 9.42
C VAL A 30 18.32 25.66 9.97
N ALA A 31 17.69 26.74 10.44
CA ALA A 31 18.36 27.89 11.04
C ALA A 31 19.05 27.54 12.36
N ALA A 32 20.32 27.91 12.50
CA ALA A 32 21.17 27.61 13.66
C ALA A 32 20.71 28.26 15.00
N ALA A 33 19.72 29.18 14.94
CA ALA A 33 19.26 29.96 16.10
C ALA A 33 18.10 29.31 16.88
N GLN A 34 17.63 28.11 16.48
CA GLN A 34 16.48 27.43 17.09
C GLN A 34 16.95 26.31 18.05
N SER A 35 16.09 25.92 19.02
CA SER A 35 16.34 24.73 19.84
C SER A 35 16.28 23.46 18.99
N ASP A 36 16.93 22.37 19.42
CA ASP A 36 16.91 21.09 18.71
C ASP A 36 15.49 20.55 18.50
N SER A 37 14.61 20.73 19.48
CA SER A 37 13.17 20.41 19.34
C SER A 37 12.47 21.21 18.23
N GLN A 38 12.78 22.50 18.07
CA GLN A 38 12.20 23.32 17.00
C GLN A 38 12.79 22.94 15.64
N ARG A 39 14.11 22.69 15.59
CA ARG A 39 14.81 22.26 14.38
C ARG A 39 14.26 20.93 13.86
N LEU A 40 14.04 19.96 14.76
CA LEU A 40 13.42 18.68 14.38
C LEU A 40 12.03 18.88 13.81
N ARG A 41 11.16 19.63 14.48
CA ARG A 41 9.80 19.89 13.98
C ARG A 41 9.80 20.58 12.62
N THR A 42 10.64 21.61 12.44
CA THR A 42 10.76 22.33 11.17
C THR A 42 11.24 21.38 10.05
N LEU A 43 12.30 20.61 10.30
CA LEU A 43 12.85 19.66 9.34
C LEU A 43 11.79 18.65 8.88
N MET A 44 11.05 18.06 9.82
CA MET A 44 10.02 17.05 9.49
C MET A 44 8.87 17.68 8.70
N ALA A 45 8.43 18.88 9.07
CA ALA A 45 7.34 19.56 8.36
C ALA A 45 7.75 19.96 6.93
N GLU A 46 8.96 20.49 6.75
CA GLU A 46 9.46 20.85 5.42
C GLU A 46 9.70 19.62 4.53
N SER A 47 10.21 18.54 5.11
CA SER A 47 10.40 17.27 4.39
C SER A 47 9.07 16.66 3.96
N ASP A 48 8.07 16.68 4.85
CA ASP A 48 6.72 16.16 4.56
C ASP A 48 6.01 16.99 3.48
N ALA A 49 6.05 18.32 3.57
CA ALA A 49 5.50 19.20 2.54
C ALA A 49 6.15 18.95 1.18
N ALA A 50 7.49 18.86 1.13
CA ALA A 50 8.21 18.56 -0.10
C ALA A 50 7.94 17.14 -0.65
N PHE A 51 7.65 16.17 0.23
CA PHE A 51 7.21 14.83 -0.18
C PHE A 51 5.82 14.90 -0.83
N LEU A 52 4.85 15.62 -0.24
CA LEU A 52 3.51 15.75 -0.79
C LEU A 52 3.51 16.47 -2.15
N ASP A 53 4.33 17.51 -2.32
CA ASP A 53 4.51 18.21 -3.60
C ASP A 53 4.98 17.25 -4.72
N ARG A 54 5.83 16.28 -4.38
CA ARG A 54 6.32 15.28 -5.35
C ARG A 54 5.36 14.10 -5.53
N ASN A 55 4.49 13.86 -4.55
CA ASN A 55 3.61 12.70 -4.48
C ASN A 55 2.13 13.11 -4.30
N PRO A 56 1.49 13.70 -5.33
CA PRO A 56 0.12 14.23 -5.24
C PRO A 56 -0.89 13.19 -4.74
N SER A 57 -0.74 11.93 -5.12
CA SER A 57 -1.63 10.86 -4.65
C SER A 57 -1.61 10.71 -3.12
N ALA A 58 -0.47 10.92 -2.46
CA ALA A 58 -0.39 10.91 -1.00
C ALA A 58 -1.12 12.11 -0.39
N ALA A 59 -1.02 13.29 -1.03
CA ALA A 59 -1.74 14.50 -0.63
C ALA A 59 -3.27 14.30 -0.71
N PHE A 60 -3.77 13.64 -1.74
CA PHE A 60 -5.22 13.36 -1.90
C PHE A 60 -5.78 12.56 -0.73
N TYR A 61 -5.08 11.52 -0.28
CA TYR A 61 -5.51 10.73 0.89
C TYR A 61 -5.51 11.52 2.19
N ARG A 62 -4.74 12.61 2.29
CA ARG A 62 -4.76 13.55 3.41
C ARG A 62 -5.79 14.68 3.25
N GLY A 63 -6.47 14.73 2.08
CA GLY A 63 -7.48 15.74 1.77
C GLY A 63 -6.91 17.04 1.21
N ASP A 64 -5.64 17.06 0.78
CA ASP A 64 -5.06 18.16 0.03
C ASP A 64 -5.22 17.89 -1.46
N PHE A 65 -6.00 18.73 -2.12
CA PHE A 65 -6.32 18.65 -3.55
C PHE A 65 -5.73 19.81 -4.34
N SER A 66 -4.70 20.47 -3.83
CA SER A 66 -4.06 21.64 -4.46
C SER A 66 -3.45 21.33 -5.84
N ASP A 67 -3.03 20.09 -6.07
CA ASP A 67 -2.55 19.57 -7.37
C ASP A 67 -3.42 18.41 -7.88
N ALA A 68 -4.75 18.56 -7.77
CA ALA A 68 -5.72 17.51 -8.06
C ALA A 68 -5.72 17.00 -9.51
N GLY A 69 -5.10 17.73 -10.43
CA GLY A 69 -4.94 17.33 -11.83
C GLY A 69 -3.73 16.42 -12.12
N SER A 70 -2.82 16.25 -11.16
CA SER A 70 -1.55 15.53 -11.32
C SER A 70 -1.64 14.08 -10.78
N LEU A 71 -0.69 13.25 -11.21
CA LEU A 71 -0.43 11.92 -10.63
C LEU A 71 1.03 11.77 -10.13
N GLY A 72 1.84 12.83 -10.28
CA GLY A 72 3.27 12.80 -9.95
C GLY A 72 4.15 12.34 -11.12
N ASP A 73 5.44 12.19 -10.84
CA ASP A 73 6.47 11.81 -11.81
C ASP A 73 6.80 10.31 -11.67
N PHE A 74 6.56 9.54 -12.73
CA PHE A 74 6.86 8.10 -12.80
C PHE A 74 8.16 7.79 -13.55
N SER A 75 8.89 8.81 -13.96
CA SER A 75 10.17 8.64 -14.63
C SER A 75 11.28 8.13 -13.69
N PRO A 76 12.35 7.55 -14.21
CA PRO A 76 13.53 7.19 -13.40
C PRO A 76 14.14 8.39 -12.64
N ALA A 77 13.99 9.62 -13.14
CA ALA A 77 14.53 10.83 -12.50
C ALA A 77 13.84 11.14 -11.15
N ALA A 78 12.59 10.72 -10.95
CA ALA A 78 11.90 10.87 -9.67
C ALA A 78 12.66 10.17 -8.53
N TYR A 79 13.23 9.00 -8.78
CA TYR A 79 14.01 8.26 -7.77
C TYR A 79 15.31 8.96 -7.37
N GLU A 80 15.97 9.64 -8.32
CA GLU A 80 17.14 10.47 -8.01
C GLU A 80 16.75 11.69 -7.16
N THR A 81 15.59 12.26 -7.41
CA THR A 81 15.04 13.37 -6.62
C THR A 81 14.73 12.90 -5.19
N GLU A 82 14.08 11.74 -5.02
CA GLU A 82 13.83 11.15 -3.70
C GLU A 82 15.13 10.80 -2.96
N ARG A 83 16.12 10.25 -3.65
CA ARG A 83 17.45 10.00 -3.08
C ARG A 83 18.11 11.28 -2.57
N ALA A 84 18.12 12.33 -3.38
CA ALA A 84 18.71 13.61 -3.02
C ALA A 84 17.99 14.24 -1.80
N ALA A 85 16.67 14.19 -1.77
CA ALA A 85 15.86 14.67 -0.66
C ALA A 85 16.21 13.90 0.64
N ALA A 86 16.25 12.57 0.60
CA ALA A 86 16.57 11.74 1.74
C ALA A 86 18.00 11.98 2.27
N MET A 87 18.97 12.16 1.38
CA MET A 87 20.35 12.51 1.78
C MET A 87 20.41 13.87 2.49
N CYS A 88 19.69 14.87 2.00
CA CYS A 88 19.59 16.18 2.62
C CYS A 88 18.94 16.10 4.00
N ASP A 89 17.86 15.37 4.13
CA ASP A 89 17.13 15.21 5.38
C ASP A 89 17.99 14.50 6.44
N ILE A 90 18.73 13.44 6.09
CA ILE A 90 19.66 12.76 6.99
C ILE A 90 20.80 13.70 7.40
N ALA A 91 21.36 14.48 6.48
CA ALA A 91 22.42 15.43 6.80
C ALA A 91 21.94 16.53 7.75
N ALA A 92 20.74 17.08 7.54
CA ALA A 92 20.12 18.05 8.42
C ALA A 92 19.82 17.44 9.80
N LEU A 93 19.25 16.23 9.84
CA LEU A 93 18.94 15.50 11.07
C LEU A 93 20.19 15.23 11.92
N ALA A 94 21.32 14.92 11.31
CA ALA A 94 22.58 14.67 11.99
C ALA A 94 23.13 15.91 12.74
N THR A 95 22.64 17.11 12.43
CA THR A 95 23.01 18.35 13.14
C THR A 95 22.18 18.61 14.41
N ILE A 96 21.19 17.78 14.70
CA ILE A 96 20.28 17.89 15.85
C ILE A 96 20.79 16.98 16.97
N ASP A 97 21.00 17.53 18.18
CA ASP A 97 21.40 16.71 19.33
C ASP A 97 20.20 15.87 19.83
N ARG A 98 20.18 14.59 19.46
CA ARG A 98 19.15 13.64 19.88
C ARG A 98 19.03 13.54 21.42
N ALA A 99 20.13 13.75 22.18
CA ALA A 99 20.10 13.67 23.65
C ALA A 99 19.35 14.84 24.29
N ALA A 100 19.30 16.00 23.62
CA ALA A 100 18.56 17.18 24.07
C ALA A 100 17.03 17.07 23.84
N LEU A 101 16.57 16.07 23.07
CA LEU A 101 15.16 15.87 22.73
C LEU A 101 14.38 15.17 23.87
N THR A 102 13.09 15.41 23.96
CA THR A 102 12.16 14.66 24.83
C THR A 102 12.02 13.20 24.38
N ALA A 103 11.39 12.35 25.19
CA ALA A 103 11.18 10.94 24.83
C ALA A 103 10.37 10.78 23.53
N SER A 104 9.28 11.53 23.36
CA SER A 104 8.45 11.50 22.14
C SER A 104 9.22 12.05 20.93
N GLU A 105 9.97 13.13 21.08
CA GLU A 105 10.77 13.70 20.01
C GLU A 105 11.92 12.76 19.58
N ARG A 106 12.49 11.97 20.50
CA ARG A 106 13.46 10.92 20.13
C ARG A 106 12.84 9.82 19.29
N ILE A 107 11.60 9.42 19.58
CA ILE A 107 10.86 8.46 18.74
C ILE A 107 10.66 9.08 17.35
N ALA A 108 10.20 10.32 17.27
CA ALA A 108 10.01 11.02 16.00
C ALA A 108 11.33 11.12 15.20
N TYR A 109 12.43 11.48 15.86
CA TYR A 109 13.77 11.54 15.27
C TYR A 109 14.21 10.18 14.69
N ASP A 110 14.07 9.11 15.47
CA ASP A 110 14.50 7.77 15.06
C ASP A 110 13.62 7.22 13.92
N THR A 111 12.29 7.46 13.98
CA THR A 111 11.36 7.06 12.93
C THR A 111 11.62 7.82 11.62
N PHE A 112 11.85 9.13 11.71
CA PHE A 112 12.19 9.93 10.54
C PHE A 112 13.49 9.48 9.90
N ARG A 113 14.54 9.27 10.71
CA ARG A 113 15.81 8.74 10.22
C ARG A 113 15.63 7.40 9.51
N TYR A 114 14.90 6.47 10.13
CA TYR A 114 14.62 5.17 9.54
C TYR A 114 13.90 5.28 8.21
N SER A 115 12.89 6.17 8.10
CA SER A 115 12.18 6.41 6.85
C SER A 115 13.12 6.88 5.74
N GLN A 116 13.99 7.85 6.02
CA GLN A 116 14.96 8.35 5.04
C GLN A 116 15.99 7.27 4.65
N GLU A 117 16.48 6.48 5.62
CA GLU A 117 17.38 5.35 5.35
C GLU A 117 16.70 4.28 4.47
N ARG A 118 15.37 4.05 4.59
CA ARG A 118 14.62 3.16 3.69
C ARG A 118 14.52 3.72 2.28
N THR A 119 14.28 5.02 2.14
CA THR A 119 14.32 5.69 0.83
C THR A 119 15.68 5.51 0.15
N LEU A 120 16.78 5.69 0.89
CA LEU A 120 18.13 5.46 0.35
C LEU A 120 18.33 3.99 -0.04
N ALA A 121 17.89 3.04 0.79
CA ALA A 121 18.00 1.61 0.47
C ALA A 121 17.23 1.22 -0.80
N ALA A 122 16.07 1.82 -1.08
CA ALA A 122 15.33 1.64 -2.32
C ALA A 122 16.10 2.12 -3.56
N THR A 123 16.99 3.09 -3.37
CA THR A 123 17.79 3.69 -4.44
C THR A 123 19.20 3.09 -4.59
N GLU A 124 19.52 2.03 -3.85
CA GLU A 124 20.75 1.27 -4.08
C GLU A 124 20.72 0.60 -5.47
N PRO A 125 21.83 0.60 -6.24
CA PRO A 125 21.82 0.24 -7.65
C PRO A 125 21.16 -1.11 -7.97
N ASP A 126 21.43 -2.14 -7.15
CA ASP A 126 20.87 -3.48 -7.38
C ASP A 126 19.39 -3.60 -7.01
N VAL A 127 18.89 -2.79 -6.10
CA VAL A 127 17.48 -2.68 -5.73
C VAL A 127 16.74 -1.82 -6.74
N LEU A 128 17.27 -0.63 -7.01
CA LEU A 128 16.64 0.37 -7.88
C LEU A 128 16.40 -0.15 -9.30
N LYS A 129 17.36 -0.89 -9.88
CA LYS A 129 17.17 -1.46 -11.22
C LYS A 129 15.94 -2.37 -11.30
N THR A 130 15.67 -3.16 -10.25
CA THR A 130 14.49 -4.03 -10.21
C THR A 130 13.22 -3.21 -10.03
N ILE A 131 13.22 -2.19 -9.14
CA ILE A 131 12.10 -1.27 -8.96
C ILE A 131 11.77 -0.54 -10.28
N LEU A 132 12.79 -0.07 -10.98
CA LEU A 132 12.60 0.61 -12.27
C LEU A 132 12.08 -0.32 -13.36
N ALA A 133 12.56 -1.56 -13.41
CA ALA A 133 12.17 -2.56 -14.42
C ALA A 133 10.75 -3.11 -14.22
N LEU A 134 10.21 -3.06 -13.00
CA LEU A 134 8.90 -3.59 -12.63
C LEU A 134 7.99 -2.48 -12.06
N PRO A 135 7.59 -1.49 -12.88
CA PRO A 135 6.93 -0.27 -12.41
C PRO A 135 5.52 -0.49 -11.84
N ILE A 136 4.81 -1.50 -12.33
CA ILE A 136 3.44 -1.87 -11.92
C ILE A 136 3.27 -3.38 -11.99
N ASP A 137 2.32 -3.91 -11.23
CA ASP A 137 1.85 -5.29 -11.32
C ASP A 137 0.31 -5.36 -11.20
N HIS A 138 -0.27 -6.55 -11.14
CA HIS A 138 -1.72 -6.74 -11.04
C HIS A 138 -2.29 -6.34 -9.68
N PHE A 139 -1.47 -6.20 -8.64
CA PHE A 139 -1.89 -5.84 -7.28
C PHE A 139 -1.55 -4.37 -6.97
N GLN A 140 -0.34 -3.93 -7.31
CA GLN A 140 0.14 -2.56 -7.11
C GLN A 140 0.37 -1.87 -8.45
N GLY A 141 -0.70 -1.36 -9.05
CA GLY A 141 -0.61 -0.67 -10.32
C GLY A 141 -1.71 0.34 -10.49
N ILE A 142 -1.39 1.41 -11.20
CA ILE A 142 -2.33 2.49 -11.46
C ILE A 142 -3.58 2.02 -12.20
N GLN A 143 -3.45 1.01 -13.07
CA GLN A 143 -4.60 0.41 -13.76
C GLN A 143 -5.65 -0.14 -12.78
N GLY A 144 -5.20 -0.57 -11.58
CA GLY A 144 -6.09 -1.05 -10.52
C GLY A 144 -6.66 0.05 -9.62
N SER A 145 -5.87 1.08 -9.31
CA SER A 145 -6.23 2.14 -8.36
C SER A 145 -6.87 3.37 -9.00
N TYR A 146 -6.63 3.63 -10.27
CA TYR A 146 -7.10 4.83 -10.97
C TYR A 146 -8.64 5.00 -11.01
N PRO A 147 -9.46 3.93 -11.11
CA PRO A 147 -10.91 4.09 -10.99
C PRO A 147 -11.34 4.83 -9.72
N GLY A 148 -10.69 4.57 -8.58
CA GLY A 148 -10.96 5.24 -7.31
C GLY A 148 -10.54 6.72 -7.27
N LEU A 149 -9.63 7.14 -8.16
CA LEU A 149 -9.25 8.55 -8.33
C LEU A 149 -10.13 9.28 -9.36
N SER A 150 -11.04 8.58 -10.03
CA SER A 150 -11.85 9.11 -11.13
C SER A 150 -13.35 9.06 -10.87
N ALA A 151 -13.78 8.54 -9.72
CA ALA A 151 -15.19 8.36 -9.36
C ALA A 151 -15.55 9.12 -8.08
N PRO A 152 -16.80 9.65 -7.96
CA PRO A 152 -17.25 10.45 -6.81
C PRO A 152 -17.32 9.70 -5.47
N ASP A 153 -17.39 8.37 -5.51
CA ASP A 153 -17.34 7.47 -4.35
C ASP A 153 -15.90 7.12 -3.93
N GLY A 154 -14.91 7.68 -4.62
CA GLY A 154 -13.49 7.55 -4.30
C GLY A 154 -12.96 8.65 -3.38
N VAL A 155 -11.65 8.95 -3.53
CA VAL A 155 -10.93 9.93 -2.70
C VAL A 155 -11.17 11.36 -3.17
N MET A 156 -11.37 11.56 -4.48
CA MET A 156 -11.38 12.87 -5.12
C MET A 156 -12.73 13.58 -4.98
N PRO A 157 -12.73 14.93 -4.78
CA PRO A 157 -13.96 15.71 -4.78
C PRO A 157 -14.58 15.81 -6.17
N PHE A 158 -15.93 15.98 -6.21
CA PHE A 158 -16.72 16.27 -7.42
C PHE A 158 -17.86 17.26 -7.09
N ALA A 159 -17.57 18.30 -6.33
CA ALA A 159 -18.54 19.29 -5.86
C ALA A 159 -18.49 20.61 -6.65
N ALA A 160 -17.34 20.98 -7.21
CA ALA A 160 -17.10 22.22 -7.95
C ALA A 160 -16.77 21.93 -9.42
N VAL A 161 -16.86 22.96 -10.28
CA VAL A 161 -16.53 22.85 -11.71
C VAL A 161 -15.05 22.51 -11.90
N GLU A 162 -14.22 23.04 -11.04
CA GLU A 162 -12.78 22.83 -11.00
C GLU A 162 -12.44 21.34 -10.78
N ASP A 163 -13.20 20.62 -9.94
CA ASP A 163 -12.98 19.20 -9.66
C ASP A 163 -13.12 18.34 -10.95
N TYR A 164 -14.05 18.74 -11.83
CA TYR A 164 -14.23 18.09 -13.14
C TYR A 164 -13.10 18.42 -14.11
N ALA A 165 -12.58 19.66 -14.05
CA ALA A 165 -11.43 20.05 -14.85
C ALA A 165 -10.17 19.30 -14.41
N ASP A 166 -9.96 19.15 -13.11
CA ASP A 166 -8.86 18.38 -12.53
C ASP A 166 -8.96 16.90 -12.90
N ASN A 167 -10.18 16.31 -12.89
CA ASN A 167 -10.36 14.95 -13.33
C ASN A 167 -9.99 14.75 -14.81
N VAL A 168 -10.34 15.72 -15.67
CA VAL A 168 -9.93 15.72 -17.08
C VAL A 168 -8.40 15.83 -17.22
N ALA A 169 -7.75 16.68 -16.42
CA ALA A 169 -6.29 16.81 -16.39
C ALA A 169 -5.61 15.51 -15.93
N ARG A 170 -6.15 14.85 -14.90
CA ARG A 170 -5.65 13.53 -14.44
C ARG A 170 -5.71 12.45 -15.51
N HIS A 171 -6.71 12.48 -16.42
CA HIS A 171 -6.71 11.54 -17.56
C HIS A 171 -5.52 11.77 -18.50
N GLY A 172 -5.09 13.04 -18.64
CA GLY A 172 -3.85 13.37 -19.35
C GLY A 172 -2.60 12.88 -18.63
N ALA A 173 -2.54 13.08 -17.31
CA ALA A 173 -1.44 12.58 -16.47
C ALA A 173 -1.35 11.05 -16.49
N TYR A 174 -2.51 10.35 -16.49
CA TYR A 174 -2.55 8.88 -16.66
C TYR A 174 -1.94 8.44 -18.00
N ALA A 175 -2.25 9.15 -19.09
CA ALA A 175 -1.69 8.82 -20.40
C ALA A 175 -0.16 8.99 -20.44
N GLN A 176 0.37 10.05 -19.83
CA GLN A 176 1.82 10.26 -19.70
C GLN A 176 2.47 9.14 -18.86
N MET A 177 1.87 8.80 -17.73
CA MET A 177 2.37 7.73 -16.87
C MET A 177 2.39 6.38 -17.58
N VAL A 178 1.42 6.07 -18.43
CA VAL A 178 1.44 4.85 -19.27
C VAL A 178 2.69 4.84 -20.17
N ASP A 179 3.09 5.99 -20.70
CA ASP A 179 4.30 6.10 -21.52
C ASP A 179 5.56 5.82 -20.69
N ASP A 180 5.65 6.38 -19.49
CA ASP A 180 6.77 6.14 -18.57
C ASP A 180 6.84 4.68 -18.11
N VAL A 181 5.70 4.07 -17.81
CA VAL A 181 5.58 2.65 -17.44
C VAL A 181 6.08 1.75 -18.58
N ILE A 182 5.67 2.01 -19.83
CA ILE A 182 6.12 1.24 -21.00
C ILE A 182 7.62 1.38 -21.18
N ALA A 183 8.17 2.58 -21.10
CA ALA A 183 9.62 2.81 -21.24
C ALA A 183 10.43 2.08 -20.15
N ARG A 184 9.91 2.02 -18.92
CA ARG A 184 10.53 1.27 -17.83
C ARG A 184 10.44 -0.24 -18.05
N PHE A 185 9.32 -0.77 -18.54
CA PHE A 185 9.21 -2.18 -18.93
C PHE A 185 10.16 -2.54 -20.07
N ASP A 186 10.35 -1.68 -21.07
CA ASP A 186 11.32 -1.90 -22.15
C ASP A 186 12.74 -2.02 -21.59
N THR A 187 13.12 -1.12 -20.67
CA THR A 187 14.40 -1.21 -19.96
C THR A 187 14.52 -2.53 -19.18
N GLY A 188 13.44 -2.99 -18.54
CA GLY A 188 13.40 -4.28 -17.85
C GLY A 188 13.60 -5.46 -18.80
N LEU A 189 12.97 -5.45 -19.98
CA LEU A 189 13.15 -6.47 -21.02
C LEU A 189 14.61 -6.54 -21.49
N GLU A 190 15.24 -5.39 -21.73
CA GLU A 190 16.66 -5.31 -22.12
C GLU A 190 17.60 -5.88 -21.03
N GLN A 191 17.24 -5.73 -19.75
CA GLN A 191 18.01 -6.21 -18.60
C GLN A 191 17.68 -7.65 -18.18
N GLY A 192 16.67 -8.29 -18.80
CA GLY A 192 16.18 -9.61 -18.42
C GLY A 192 15.42 -9.62 -17.09
N ILE A 193 14.93 -8.45 -16.65
CA ILE A 193 14.12 -8.29 -15.43
C ILE A 193 12.66 -8.14 -15.86
N THR A 194 11.89 -9.23 -15.73
CA THR A 194 10.51 -9.26 -16.21
C THR A 194 9.53 -9.76 -15.14
N LEU A 195 8.26 -9.38 -15.27
CA LEU A 195 7.16 -9.95 -14.48
C LEU A 195 6.93 -11.43 -14.84
N PRO A 196 6.40 -12.22 -13.91
CA PRO A 196 5.86 -13.54 -14.23
C PRO A 196 4.71 -13.44 -15.24
N ARG A 197 4.65 -14.42 -16.16
CA ARG A 197 3.58 -14.49 -17.17
C ARG A 197 2.17 -14.33 -16.61
N LEU A 198 1.86 -15.05 -15.51
CA LEU A 198 0.56 -14.97 -14.85
C LEU A 198 0.20 -13.55 -14.38
N THR A 199 1.18 -12.81 -13.84
CA THR A 199 0.97 -11.40 -13.44
C THR A 199 0.58 -10.53 -14.62
N VAL A 200 1.25 -10.70 -15.76
CA VAL A 200 0.96 -9.94 -16.98
C VAL A 200 -0.43 -10.29 -17.55
N GLU A 201 -0.80 -11.57 -17.54
CA GLU A 201 -2.13 -12.03 -17.96
C GLU A 201 -3.23 -11.40 -17.11
N LEU A 202 -3.05 -11.36 -15.77
CA LEU A 202 -4.00 -10.70 -14.87
C LEU A 202 -4.12 -9.19 -15.10
N MET A 203 -3.00 -8.51 -15.43
CA MET A 203 -3.03 -7.08 -15.77
C MET A 203 -3.80 -6.82 -17.07
N ILE A 204 -3.65 -7.69 -18.06
CA ILE A 204 -4.40 -7.61 -19.32
C ILE A 204 -5.90 -7.79 -19.05
N ASP A 205 -6.28 -8.79 -18.24
CA ASP A 205 -7.66 -9.05 -17.86
C ASP A 205 -8.29 -7.87 -17.10
N GLN A 206 -7.54 -7.21 -16.22
CA GLN A 206 -7.98 -5.99 -15.53
C GLN A 206 -8.30 -4.85 -16.51
N LEU A 207 -7.39 -4.62 -17.47
CA LEU A 207 -7.60 -3.59 -18.50
C LEU A 207 -8.76 -3.93 -19.42
N ASP A 208 -8.89 -5.19 -19.86
CA ASP A 208 -10.01 -5.65 -20.69
C ASP A 208 -11.35 -5.51 -19.97
N THR A 209 -11.40 -5.80 -18.66
CA THR A 209 -12.61 -5.61 -17.82
C THR A 209 -13.01 -4.14 -17.76
N GLN A 210 -12.07 -3.23 -17.54
CA GLN A 210 -12.35 -1.79 -17.47
C GLN A 210 -12.77 -1.21 -18.82
N LEU A 211 -12.09 -1.58 -19.89
CA LEU A 211 -12.40 -1.12 -21.25
C LEU A 211 -13.73 -1.68 -21.76
N GLY A 212 -14.13 -2.86 -21.30
CA GLY A 212 -15.40 -3.51 -21.66
C GLY A 212 -16.59 -3.14 -20.76
N ALA A 213 -16.36 -2.38 -19.68
CA ALA A 213 -17.42 -2.01 -18.75
C ALA A 213 -18.50 -1.15 -19.42
N PRO A 214 -19.82 -1.50 -19.28
CA PRO A 214 -20.89 -0.68 -19.80
C PRO A 214 -20.86 0.73 -19.19
N GLU A 215 -21.21 1.75 -19.97
CA GLU A 215 -21.21 3.17 -19.52
C GLU A 215 -21.94 3.36 -18.18
N GLY A 216 -23.07 2.67 -17.99
CA GLY A 216 -23.90 2.77 -16.77
C GLY A 216 -23.21 2.28 -15.49
N SER A 217 -22.22 1.40 -15.58
CA SER A 217 -21.43 0.86 -14.44
C SER A 217 -19.96 1.28 -14.47
N ASN A 218 -19.53 1.95 -15.53
CA ASN A 218 -18.13 2.34 -15.70
C ASN A 218 -17.76 3.48 -14.76
N PRO A 219 -16.68 3.35 -13.94
CA PRO A 219 -16.27 4.35 -12.96
C PRO A 219 -15.87 5.68 -13.59
N TYR A 220 -15.33 5.67 -14.80
CA TYR A 220 -14.88 6.88 -15.49
C TYR A 220 -16.02 7.79 -15.97
N TYR A 221 -17.24 7.25 -16.09
CA TYR A 221 -18.45 8.03 -16.35
C TYR A 221 -19.28 8.28 -15.09
N ALA A 222 -18.87 7.75 -13.92
CA ALA A 222 -19.59 7.94 -12.66
C ALA A 222 -19.81 9.43 -12.31
N PRO A 223 -18.85 10.35 -12.51
CA PRO A 223 -19.07 11.76 -12.25
C PRO A 223 -20.23 12.38 -13.04
N LEU A 224 -20.56 11.84 -14.23
CA LEU A 224 -21.66 12.34 -15.04
C LEU A 224 -23.04 11.91 -14.55
N ARG A 225 -23.11 10.87 -13.74
CA ARG A 225 -24.34 10.37 -13.13
C ARG A 225 -24.75 11.15 -11.88
N GLN A 226 -23.80 11.88 -11.28
CA GLN A 226 -23.95 12.58 -10.01
C GLN A 226 -23.52 14.06 -10.10
N LEU A 227 -23.85 14.72 -11.23
CA LEU A 227 -23.53 16.14 -11.38
C LEU A 227 -24.22 16.98 -10.30
N PRO A 228 -23.50 17.92 -9.62
CA PRO A 228 -24.04 18.74 -8.55
C PRO A 228 -25.30 19.50 -8.98
N GLU A 229 -26.30 19.56 -8.10
CA GLU A 229 -27.52 20.34 -8.33
C GLU A 229 -27.25 21.85 -8.45
N SER A 230 -26.17 22.32 -7.80
CA SER A 230 -25.69 23.70 -7.85
C SER A 230 -25.22 24.14 -9.24
N PHE A 231 -24.91 23.19 -10.14
CA PHE A 231 -24.44 23.52 -11.49
C PHE A 231 -25.59 24.02 -12.37
N THR A 232 -25.32 25.11 -13.10
CA THR A 232 -26.20 25.54 -14.19
C THR A 232 -26.19 24.51 -15.32
N GLU A 233 -27.23 24.49 -16.15
CA GLU A 233 -27.31 23.59 -17.30
C GLU A 233 -26.14 23.77 -18.29
N ALA A 234 -25.61 24.99 -18.41
CA ALA A 234 -24.40 25.26 -19.19
C ALA A 234 -23.17 24.56 -18.60
N GLN A 235 -22.96 24.65 -17.28
CA GLN A 235 -21.86 24.00 -16.58
C GLN A 235 -21.98 22.47 -16.66
N LYS A 236 -23.19 21.91 -16.46
CA LYS A 236 -23.44 20.47 -16.63
C LYS A 236 -23.13 19.99 -18.04
N GLY A 237 -23.55 20.76 -19.04
CA GLY A 237 -23.25 20.48 -20.45
C GLY A 237 -21.76 20.50 -20.77
N GLN A 238 -21.04 21.50 -20.23
CA GLN A 238 -19.60 21.65 -20.41
C GLN A 238 -18.82 20.53 -19.71
N ALA A 239 -19.13 20.22 -18.44
CA ALA A 239 -18.48 19.14 -17.70
C ALA A 239 -18.69 17.78 -18.39
N ARG A 240 -19.93 17.51 -18.86
CA ARG A 240 -20.25 16.30 -19.62
C ARG A 240 -19.43 16.18 -20.90
N ALA A 241 -19.40 17.22 -21.72
CA ALA A 241 -18.66 17.22 -22.98
C ALA A 241 -17.16 17.04 -22.76
N ALA A 242 -16.57 17.75 -21.78
CA ALA A 242 -15.15 17.68 -21.46
C ALA A 242 -14.75 16.29 -20.95
N LEU A 243 -15.52 15.71 -20.02
CA LEU A 243 -15.22 14.40 -19.46
C LEU A 243 -15.35 13.29 -20.51
N ILE A 244 -16.42 13.26 -21.30
CA ILE A 244 -16.58 12.28 -22.38
C ILE A 244 -15.41 12.38 -23.36
N SER A 245 -15.05 13.60 -23.78
CA SER A 245 -13.91 13.82 -24.68
C SER A 245 -12.59 13.31 -24.09
N ALA A 246 -12.35 13.53 -22.79
CA ALA A 246 -11.13 13.09 -22.11
C ALA A 246 -11.09 11.56 -21.94
N VAL A 247 -12.21 10.94 -21.58
CA VAL A 247 -12.29 9.48 -21.43
C VAL A 247 -12.08 8.79 -22.78
N GLU A 248 -12.79 9.22 -23.82
CA GLU A 248 -12.73 8.56 -25.13
C GLU A 248 -11.48 8.94 -25.94
N GLY A 249 -11.01 10.19 -25.80
CA GLY A 249 -9.91 10.73 -26.60
C GLY A 249 -8.53 10.60 -25.94
N THR A 250 -8.46 10.38 -24.63
CA THR A 250 -7.18 10.36 -23.90
C THR A 250 -7.03 9.09 -23.06
N LEU A 251 -7.95 8.85 -22.11
CA LEU A 251 -7.82 7.75 -21.15
C LEU A 251 -7.91 6.37 -21.85
N TYR A 252 -8.95 6.12 -22.60
CA TYR A 252 -9.13 4.83 -23.29
C TYR A 252 -8.04 4.55 -24.31
N PRO A 253 -7.57 5.49 -25.14
CA PRO A 253 -6.39 5.29 -25.96
C PRO A 253 -5.15 4.87 -25.17
N ALA A 254 -4.89 5.51 -24.01
CA ALA A 254 -3.76 5.15 -23.15
C ALA A 254 -3.92 3.74 -22.54
N MET A 255 -5.11 3.39 -22.05
CA MET A 255 -5.39 2.05 -21.53
C MET A 255 -5.24 0.97 -22.62
N ARG A 256 -5.74 1.23 -23.85
CA ARG A 256 -5.55 0.31 -24.99
C ARG A 256 -4.08 0.19 -25.39
N LYS A 257 -3.32 1.28 -25.31
CA LYS A 257 -1.87 1.28 -25.57
C LYS A 257 -1.14 0.37 -24.57
N LEU A 258 -1.38 0.53 -23.28
CA LEU A 258 -0.80 -0.32 -22.24
C LEU A 258 -1.22 -1.79 -22.43
N ARG A 259 -2.49 -2.04 -22.66
CA ARG A 259 -3.04 -3.38 -22.90
C ARG A 259 -2.38 -4.07 -24.09
N ALA A 260 -2.28 -3.37 -25.22
CA ALA A 260 -1.64 -3.88 -26.43
C ALA A 260 -0.15 -4.15 -26.20
N TYR A 261 0.56 -3.22 -25.54
CA TYR A 261 1.97 -3.40 -25.20
C TYR A 261 2.17 -4.65 -24.32
N LEU A 262 1.36 -4.81 -23.27
CA LEU A 262 1.43 -5.98 -22.39
C LEU A 262 1.18 -7.28 -23.15
N ALA A 263 0.18 -7.33 -24.04
CA ALA A 263 -0.19 -8.55 -24.76
C ALA A 263 0.80 -8.89 -25.89
N ASP A 264 1.17 -7.90 -26.68
CA ASP A 264 1.85 -8.12 -27.96
C ASP A 264 3.37 -8.06 -27.83
N SER A 265 3.91 -7.28 -26.89
CA SER A 265 5.34 -7.03 -26.72
C SER A 265 5.91 -7.67 -25.46
N TYR A 266 5.25 -7.50 -24.31
CA TYR A 266 5.80 -7.91 -23.02
C TYR A 266 5.52 -9.38 -22.69
N LEU A 267 4.26 -9.84 -22.81
CA LEU A 267 3.84 -11.21 -22.47
C LEU A 267 4.64 -12.32 -23.18
N PRO A 268 5.01 -12.19 -24.46
CA PRO A 268 5.87 -13.19 -25.11
C PRO A 268 7.24 -13.36 -24.45
N GLN A 269 7.74 -12.34 -23.75
CA GLN A 269 9.04 -12.28 -23.08
C GLN A 269 8.92 -12.39 -21.55
N ALA A 270 7.70 -12.44 -21.01
CA ALA A 270 7.45 -12.61 -19.58
C ALA A 270 7.99 -13.95 -19.09
N ARG A 271 8.63 -13.94 -17.91
CA ARG A 271 9.24 -15.15 -17.33
C ARG A 271 8.17 -16.15 -16.88
N THR A 272 8.52 -17.42 -16.92
CA THR A 272 7.69 -18.50 -16.38
C THR A 272 7.98 -18.78 -14.90
N SER A 273 9.19 -18.46 -14.43
CA SER A 273 9.52 -18.51 -13.00
C SER A 273 8.77 -17.44 -12.23
N ILE A 274 8.38 -17.74 -10.97
CA ILE A 274 7.58 -16.82 -10.16
C ILE A 274 8.37 -16.13 -9.04
N GLY A 275 9.51 -16.70 -8.61
CA GLY A 275 10.32 -16.15 -7.52
C GLY A 275 11.01 -14.82 -7.89
N ALA A 276 11.20 -13.94 -6.90
CA ALA A 276 11.93 -12.67 -7.09
C ALA A 276 13.40 -12.92 -7.44
N THR A 277 14.04 -13.87 -6.77
CA THR A 277 15.45 -14.23 -6.98
C THR A 277 15.74 -14.91 -8.34
N ALA A 278 14.69 -15.21 -9.12
CA ALA A 278 14.84 -15.71 -10.48
C ALA A 278 15.24 -14.64 -11.51
N THR A 279 15.36 -13.38 -11.12
CA THR A 279 15.73 -12.25 -11.98
C THR A 279 17.07 -11.65 -11.57
N PRO A 280 17.82 -11.02 -12.50
CA PRO A 280 19.05 -10.31 -12.16
C PRO A 280 18.82 -9.25 -11.07
N GLY A 281 19.54 -9.35 -9.94
CA GLY A 281 19.37 -8.46 -8.79
C GLY A 281 18.19 -8.78 -7.87
N GLY A 282 17.46 -9.86 -8.15
CA GLY A 282 16.30 -10.28 -7.38
C GLY A 282 16.62 -10.63 -5.92
N ASP A 283 17.82 -11.13 -5.62
CA ASP A 283 18.26 -11.40 -4.24
C ASP A 283 18.34 -10.10 -3.41
N ALA A 284 19.00 -9.07 -3.93
CA ALA A 284 19.11 -7.78 -3.26
C ALA A 284 17.72 -7.12 -3.11
N TYR A 285 16.90 -7.19 -4.14
CA TYR A 285 15.54 -6.66 -4.10
C TYR A 285 14.69 -7.39 -3.06
N TYR A 286 14.74 -8.72 -2.99
CA TYR A 286 13.94 -9.47 -2.03
C TYR A 286 14.41 -9.26 -0.57
N ALA A 287 15.72 -9.17 -0.34
CA ALA A 287 16.26 -8.80 0.96
C ALA A 287 15.82 -7.38 1.38
N TYR A 288 15.82 -6.42 0.45
CA TYR A 288 15.27 -5.09 0.68
C TYR A 288 13.78 -5.16 1.07
N ARG A 289 12.96 -5.95 0.34
CA ARG A 289 11.52 -6.11 0.64
C ARG A 289 11.27 -6.73 2.02
N ILE A 290 12.05 -7.73 2.44
CA ILE A 290 11.97 -8.29 3.79
C ILE A 290 12.25 -7.20 4.83
N ALA A 291 13.34 -6.45 4.69
CA ALA A 291 13.69 -5.39 5.63
C ALA A 291 12.66 -4.24 5.65
N GLU A 292 12.08 -3.89 4.50
CA GLU A 292 11.02 -2.88 4.39
C GLU A 292 9.74 -3.33 5.12
N MET A 293 9.28 -4.56 4.87
CA MET A 293 8.03 -5.06 5.43
C MET A 293 8.13 -5.41 6.92
N THR A 294 9.28 -5.93 7.37
CA THR A 294 9.48 -6.38 8.75
C THR A 294 10.13 -5.36 9.66
N THR A 295 10.75 -4.32 9.10
CA THR A 295 11.63 -3.36 9.79
C THR A 295 12.85 -4.01 10.46
N LEU A 296 13.15 -5.26 10.14
CA LEU A 296 14.23 -6.06 10.75
C LEU A 296 15.21 -6.56 9.68
N PRO A 297 16.49 -6.73 10.02
CA PRO A 297 17.49 -7.27 9.10
C PRO A 297 17.45 -8.81 9.04
N LEU A 298 16.27 -9.37 8.72
CA LEU A 298 16.06 -10.82 8.62
C LEU A 298 16.44 -11.33 7.24
N THR A 299 16.98 -12.54 7.20
CA THR A 299 17.15 -13.30 5.95
C THR A 299 15.86 -14.06 5.58
N ALA A 300 15.72 -14.41 4.32
CA ALA A 300 14.60 -15.23 3.85
C ALA A 300 14.51 -16.57 4.58
N GLU A 301 15.67 -17.21 4.86
CA GLU A 301 15.75 -18.48 5.57
C GLU A 301 15.32 -18.35 7.05
N GLU A 302 15.61 -17.23 7.70
CA GLU A 302 15.16 -16.96 9.07
C GLU A 302 13.64 -16.81 9.11
N VAL A 303 13.07 -16.02 8.17
CA VAL A 303 11.63 -15.86 8.04
C VAL A 303 10.94 -17.17 7.72
N HIS A 304 11.51 -17.99 6.80
CA HIS A 304 10.98 -19.29 6.43
C HIS A 304 10.92 -20.25 7.64
N ARG A 305 12.03 -20.35 8.39
CA ARG A 305 12.10 -21.20 9.60
C ARG A 305 11.11 -20.74 10.67
N LEU A 306 10.98 -19.42 10.88
CA LEU A 306 9.97 -18.87 11.77
C LEU A 306 8.56 -19.29 11.34
N GLY A 307 8.25 -19.14 10.05
CA GLY A 307 6.97 -19.57 9.48
C GLY A 307 6.69 -21.03 9.72
N LEU A 308 7.64 -21.92 9.46
CA LEU A 308 7.49 -23.37 9.70
C LEU A 308 7.21 -23.69 11.18
N SER A 309 7.93 -23.03 12.12
CA SER A 309 7.72 -23.25 13.55
C SER A 309 6.34 -22.76 14.01
N GLU A 310 5.89 -21.61 13.51
CA GLU A 310 4.57 -21.09 13.85
C GLU A 310 3.44 -21.93 13.25
N VAL A 311 3.57 -22.39 12.00
CA VAL A 311 2.59 -23.31 11.40
C VAL A 311 2.43 -24.57 12.24
N ALA A 312 3.54 -25.15 12.73
CA ALA A 312 3.48 -26.33 13.59
C ALA A 312 2.77 -26.04 14.92
N ARG A 313 3.15 -24.95 15.61
CA ARG A 313 2.54 -24.51 16.87
C ARG A 313 1.02 -24.28 16.74
N ILE A 314 0.64 -23.55 15.70
CA ILE A 314 -0.75 -23.17 15.49
C ILE A 314 -1.59 -24.37 15.11
N ASN A 315 -1.08 -25.30 14.30
CA ASN A 315 -1.80 -26.53 13.93
C ASN A 315 -2.07 -27.44 15.15
N GLU A 316 -1.16 -27.48 16.14
CA GLU A 316 -1.41 -28.18 17.39
C GLU A 316 -2.60 -27.57 18.17
N ALA A 317 -2.59 -26.24 18.36
CA ALA A 317 -3.68 -25.52 19.02
C ALA A 317 -5.01 -25.62 18.23
N ARG A 318 -4.92 -25.59 16.91
CA ARG A 318 -6.06 -25.74 16.01
C ARG A 318 -6.71 -27.11 16.13
N GLN A 319 -5.93 -28.18 16.20
CA GLN A 319 -6.45 -29.54 16.36
C GLN A 319 -7.27 -29.67 17.64
N GLN A 320 -6.78 -29.14 18.75
CA GLN A 320 -7.51 -29.10 20.02
C GLN A 320 -8.83 -28.28 19.87
N ALA A 321 -8.79 -27.10 19.24
CA ALA A 321 -9.99 -26.28 19.04
C ALA A 321 -11.04 -26.98 18.16
N ILE A 322 -10.61 -27.76 17.14
CA ILE A 322 -11.51 -28.58 16.30
C ILE A 322 -12.22 -29.66 17.14
N GLU A 323 -11.48 -30.37 18.01
CA GLU A 323 -12.05 -31.38 18.87
C GLU A 323 -13.08 -30.79 19.85
N GLU A 324 -12.76 -29.67 20.49
CA GLU A 324 -13.64 -28.96 21.42
C GLU A 324 -14.88 -28.33 20.72
N ARG A 325 -14.72 -27.83 19.49
CA ARG A 325 -15.83 -27.32 18.70
C ARG A 325 -16.85 -28.40 18.34
N GLY A 326 -16.38 -29.60 17.97
CA GLY A 326 -17.25 -30.66 17.45
C GLY A 326 -18.02 -30.22 16.20
N ASP A 327 -19.32 -30.49 16.17
CA ASP A 327 -20.20 -30.17 15.04
C ASP A 327 -20.75 -28.73 15.03
N ARG A 328 -20.41 -27.92 16.03
CA ARG A 328 -20.84 -26.50 16.06
C ARG A 328 -20.27 -25.75 14.88
N ARG A 329 -21.05 -24.80 14.35
CA ARG A 329 -20.64 -23.93 13.24
C ARG A 329 -20.99 -22.49 13.59
N PRO A 330 -20.26 -21.51 13.06
CA PRO A 330 -20.66 -20.11 13.20
C PRO A 330 -22.03 -19.86 12.55
N PRO A 331 -22.80 -18.89 13.05
CA PRO A 331 -24.05 -18.49 12.41
C PRO A 331 -23.79 -17.95 11.00
N VAL A 332 -24.71 -18.23 10.05
CA VAL A 332 -24.58 -17.85 8.65
C VAL A 332 -25.64 -16.81 8.30
N TYR A 333 -25.23 -15.74 7.64
CA TYR A 333 -26.08 -14.62 7.24
C TYR A 333 -26.23 -14.59 5.72
N LYS A 334 -27.47 -14.46 5.24
CA LYS A 334 -27.83 -14.63 3.82
C LYS A 334 -28.09 -13.29 3.11
N THR A 335 -28.14 -12.18 3.84
CA THR A 335 -28.32 -10.83 3.27
C THR A 335 -27.26 -9.88 3.82
N LYS A 336 -26.98 -8.82 3.04
CA LYS A 336 -26.01 -7.78 3.47
C LYS A 336 -26.45 -7.10 4.76
N GLU A 337 -27.73 -6.80 4.88
CA GLU A 337 -28.31 -6.12 6.04
C GLU A 337 -28.19 -6.97 7.30
N SER A 338 -28.50 -8.26 7.21
CA SER A 338 -28.37 -9.17 8.35
C SER A 338 -26.90 -9.40 8.74
N LEU A 339 -26.00 -9.43 7.76
CA LEU A 339 -24.56 -9.54 8.01
C LEU A 339 -24.00 -8.26 8.63
N GLN A 340 -24.42 -7.08 8.17
CA GLN A 340 -24.04 -5.79 8.73
C GLN A 340 -24.46 -5.67 10.20
N GLU A 341 -25.72 -6.02 10.52
CA GLU A 341 -26.18 -6.00 11.91
C GLU A 341 -25.37 -6.96 12.79
N ALA A 342 -25.07 -8.14 12.28
CA ALA A 342 -24.22 -9.10 13.00
C ALA A 342 -22.79 -8.58 13.24
N TRP A 343 -22.22 -7.82 12.30
CA TRP A 343 -20.96 -7.11 12.51
C TRP A 343 -21.06 -6.05 13.62
N TYR A 344 -22.15 -5.28 13.67
CA TYR A 344 -22.38 -4.34 14.77
C TYR A 344 -22.56 -5.05 16.12
N GLU A 345 -23.18 -6.24 16.16
CA GLU A 345 -23.27 -7.06 17.38
C GLU A 345 -21.88 -7.49 17.86
N VAL A 346 -21.02 -7.98 16.95
CA VAL A 346 -19.63 -8.29 17.26
C VAL A 346 -18.90 -7.06 17.78
N GLY A 347 -19.07 -5.92 17.13
CA GLY A 347 -18.47 -4.65 17.56
C GLY A 347 -18.85 -4.29 19.00
N ARG A 348 -20.16 -4.28 19.32
CA ARG A 348 -20.63 -4.01 20.68
C ARG A 348 -20.03 -4.95 21.74
N LYS A 349 -19.88 -6.25 21.40
CA LYS A 349 -19.28 -7.24 22.30
C LYS A 349 -17.81 -6.94 22.55
N VAL A 350 -17.05 -6.63 21.50
CA VAL A 350 -15.61 -6.32 21.59
C VAL A 350 -15.38 -4.99 22.30
N ASP A 351 -16.08 -3.94 21.93
CA ASP A 351 -15.93 -2.59 22.52
C ASP A 351 -16.21 -2.59 24.03
N ALA A 352 -17.20 -3.38 24.45
CA ALA A 352 -17.47 -3.56 25.88
C ALA A 352 -16.32 -4.30 26.61
N ALA A 353 -15.67 -5.25 25.96
CA ALA A 353 -14.59 -6.03 26.56
C ALA A 353 -13.27 -5.25 26.64
N ILE A 354 -12.95 -4.43 25.62
CA ILE A 354 -11.70 -3.67 25.58
C ILE A 354 -11.74 -2.39 26.44
N GLY A 355 -12.93 -1.84 26.74
CA GLY A 355 -13.09 -0.58 27.47
C GLY A 355 -12.24 -0.47 28.74
N PRO A 356 -12.14 -1.50 29.60
CA PRO A 356 -11.28 -1.48 30.78
C PRO A 356 -9.77 -1.47 30.52
N LEU A 357 -9.32 -1.88 29.33
CA LEU A 357 -7.89 -1.98 29.00
C LEU A 357 -7.29 -0.66 28.52
N PHE A 358 -8.10 0.21 27.92
CA PHE A 358 -7.63 1.43 27.29
C PHE A 358 -8.20 2.67 27.98
N LEU A 359 -7.32 3.54 28.49
CA LEU A 359 -7.70 4.78 29.16
C LEU A 359 -8.34 5.82 28.21
N ARG A 360 -8.04 5.71 26.95
CA ARG A 360 -8.56 6.58 25.88
C ARG A 360 -9.00 5.72 24.72
N GLN A 361 -9.95 6.22 23.96
CA GLN A 361 -10.38 5.65 22.69
C GLN A 361 -10.37 6.74 21.62
N PRO A 362 -10.28 6.41 20.32
CA PRO A 362 -10.44 7.38 19.24
C PRO A 362 -11.77 8.15 19.38
N GLU A 363 -11.75 9.43 19.04
CA GLU A 363 -12.97 10.26 19.02
C GLU A 363 -13.77 10.07 17.73
N THR A 364 -13.08 9.71 16.65
CA THR A 364 -13.68 9.45 15.34
C THR A 364 -14.55 8.19 15.38
N GLU A 365 -15.79 8.32 14.92
CA GLU A 365 -16.74 7.20 14.82
C GLU A 365 -16.20 6.10 13.87
N LEU A 366 -16.42 4.83 14.24
CA LEU A 366 -16.23 3.68 13.34
C LEU A 366 -17.56 3.27 12.74
N ARG A 367 -17.67 3.27 11.40
CA ARG A 367 -18.80 2.70 10.66
C ARG A 367 -18.45 1.34 10.08
N ILE A 368 -19.46 0.51 9.93
CA ILE A 368 -19.35 -0.81 9.33
C ILE A 368 -20.25 -0.82 8.10
N GLU A 369 -19.64 -0.93 6.91
CA GLU A 369 -20.36 -0.81 5.63
C GLU A 369 -19.97 -1.96 4.69
N PRO A 370 -20.90 -2.44 3.85
CA PRO A 370 -20.52 -3.34 2.76
C PRO A 370 -19.67 -2.58 1.74
N TYR A 371 -18.77 -3.30 1.05
CA TYR A 371 -18.12 -2.72 -0.13
C TYR A 371 -19.13 -2.30 -1.19
N GLU A 372 -18.77 -1.29 -1.96
CA GLU A 372 -19.56 -0.86 -3.12
C GLU A 372 -19.67 -2.00 -4.15
N PRO A 373 -20.79 -2.09 -4.87
CA PRO A 373 -21.08 -3.23 -5.74
C PRO A 373 -19.99 -3.54 -6.79
N TYR A 374 -19.28 -2.52 -7.28
CA TYR A 374 -18.22 -2.70 -8.27
C TYR A 374 -16.91 -3.26 -7.69
N ARG A 375 -16.69 -3.13 -6.36
CA ARG A 375 -15.50 -3.62 -5.64
C ARG A 375 -15.75 -4.96 -4.97
N GLU A 376 -16.96 -5.22 -4.55
CA GLU A 376 -17.34 -6.27 -3.61
C GLU A 376 -16.92 -7.68 -4.05
N GLN A 377 -16.97 -7.98 -5.34
CA GLN A 377 -16.59 -9.28 -5.89
C GLN A 377 -15.08 -9.52 -5.90
N PHE A 378 -14.27 -8.45 -5.83
CA PHE A 378 -12.81 -8.53 -5.85
C PHE A 378 -12.20 -8.48 -4.45
N PHE A 379 -12.92 -7.93 -3.48
CA PHE A 379 -12.50 -7.80 -2.09
C PHE A 379 -13.31 -8.76 -1.21
N LEU A 380 -12.87 -10.01 -1.14
CA LEU A 380 -13.61 -11.07 -0.44
C LEU A 380 -13.40 -11.08 1.09
N ALA A 381 -12.45 -10.30 1.59
CA ALA A 381 -12.19 -10.10 3.02
C ALA A 381 -12.81 -8.77 3.50
N ALA A 382 -12.33 -8.25 4.61
CA ALA A 382 -12.64 -6.92 5.08
C ALA A 382 -11.44 -5.99 4.88
N SER A 383 -11.66 -4.68 5.03
CA SER A 383 -10.59 -3.69 5.10
C SER A 383 -11.03 -2.48 5.92
N TYR A 384 -10.06 -1.75 6.46
CA TYR A 384 -10.30 -0.50 7.14
C TYR A 384 -9.91 0.70 6.27
N GLN A 385 -10.71 1.76 6.30
CA GLN A 385 -10.40 3.07 5.73
C GLN A 385 -10.40 4.11 6.84
N PRO A 386 -9.30 4.86 7.03
CA PRO A 386 -9.22 5.90 8.05
C PRO A 386 -10.27 6.99 7.89
N GLY A 387 -10.73 7.51 9.03
CA GLY A 387 -11.53 8.72 9.10
C GLY A 387 -10.69 10.00 8.96
N LYS A 388 -11.31 11.14 9.22
CA LYS A 388 -10.64 12.43 9.36
C LYS A 388 -10.69 12.90 10.80
N ALA A 389 -9.60 13.52 11.28
CA ALA A 389 -9.50 14.05 12.64
C ALA A 389 -10.60 15.09 12.98
N ASP A 390 -11.09 15.83 11.97
CA ASP A 390 -12.15 16.82 12.12
C ASP A 390 -13.57 16.22 12.23
N GLY A 391 -13.69 14.88 12.19
CA GLY A 391 -14.97 14.16 12.24
C GLY A 391 -15.82 14.27 10.98
N SER A 392 -15.38 14.98 9.94
CA SER A 392 -16.15 15.16 8.70
C SER A 392 -16.32 13.85 7.90
N ARG A 393 -15.47 12.87 8.14
CA ARG A 393 -15.57 11.51 7.61
C ARG A 393 -15.24 10.50 8.71
N PRO A 394 -16.12 9.53 9.00
CA PRO A 394 -15.84 8.46 9.97
C PRO A 394 -14.78 7.50 9.45
N GLY A 395 -14.14 6.76 10.33
CA GLY A 395 -13.42 5.55 9.97
C GLY A 395 -14.41 4.49 9.49
N THR A 396 -14.06 3.73 8.46
CA THR A 396 -14.98 2.74 7.90
C THR A 396 -14.34 1.35 7.81
N PHE A 397 -14.98 0.41 8.49
CA PHE A 397 -14.72 -1.03 8.31
C PHE A 397 -15.58 -1.52 7.16
N TYR A 398 -14.97 -1.88 6.06
CA TYR A 398 -15.65 -2.47 4.90
C TYR A 398 -15.66 -3.99 4.99
N PHE A 399 -16.80 -4.60 4.67
CA PHE A 399 -16.92 -6.05 4.56
C PHE A 399 -17.51 -6.47 3.20
N SER A 400 -17.19 -7.71 2.75
CA SER A 400 -17.79 -8.27 1.56
C SER A 400 -19.09 -8.98 1.90
N GLY A 401 -20.21 -8.51 1.31
CA GLY A 401 -21.50 -9.20 1.29
C GLY A 401 -21.79 -9.83 -0.07
N TRP A 402 -20.77 -9.90 -0.95
CA TRP A 402 -20.95 -10.45 -2.30
C TRP A 402 -21.49 -11.87 -2.25
N ASN A 403 -22.56 -12.10 -2.98
CA ASN A 403 -23.22 -13.40 -3.08
C ASN A 403 -23.59 -14.04 -1.71
N ALA A 404 -24.00 -13.19 -0.74
CA ALA A 404 -24.29 -13.63 0.63
C ALA A 404 -25.35 -14.74 0.71
N ALA A 405 -26.27 -14.80 -0.26
CA ALA A 405 -27.31 -15.85 -0.31
C ALA A 405 -26.73 -17.25 -0.51
N GLU A 406 -25.61 -17.38 -1.20
CA GLU A 406 -24.96 -18.64 -1.58
C GLU A 406 -23.73 -18.94 -0.73
N ARG A 407 -23.04 -17.91 -0.22
CA ARG A 407 -21.84 -18.04 0.62
C ARG A 407 -22.24 -18.20 2.09
N GLU A 408 -21.45 -18.98 2.81
CA GLU A 408 -21.57 -19.14 4.27
C GLU A 408 -20.84 -18.00 4.99
N LEU A 409 -21.40 -16.77 4.92
CA LEU A 409 -20.82 -15.60 5.52
C LEU A 409 -21.16 -15.50 7.00
N SER A 410 -20.14 -15.30 7.80
CA SER A 410 -20.23 -15.07 9.25
C SER A 410 -19.27 -13.96 9.66
N PRO A 411 -19.68 -13.01 10.52
CA PRO A 411 -18.73 -12.10 11.13
C PRO A 411 -17.78 -12.86 12.05
N SER A 412 -16.58 -12.30 12.23
CA SER A 412 -15.55 -12.86 13.10
C SER A 412 -15.08 -11.83 14.10
N ILE A 413 -15.09 -12.19 15.39
CA ILE A 413 -14.56 -11.34 16.47
C ILE A 413 -13.12 -10.90 16.13
N ARG A 414 -12.29 -11.86 15.72
CA ARG A 414 -10.92 -11.62 15.31
C ARG A 414 -10.80 -10.53 14.25
N LEU A 415 -11.61 -10.61 13.18
CA LEU A 415 -11.51 -9.67 12.06
C LEU A 415 -12.01 -8.28 12.45
N TYR A 416 -13.03 -8.18 13.32
CA TYR A 416 -13.42 -6.90 13.89
C TYR A 416 -12.30 -6.31 14.76
N MET A 417 -11.61 -7.13 15.57
CA MET A 417 -10.48 -6.68 16.38
C MET A 417 -9.28 -6.25 15.53
N HIS A 418 -9.15 -6.75 14.31
CA HIS A 418 -8.11 -6.37 13.37
C HIS A 418 -8.41 -5.03 12.68
N GLU A 419 -9.55 -4.94 12.02
CA GLU A 419 -9.91 -3.77 11.19
C GLU A 419 -10.51 -2.62 12.03
N GLY A 420 -11.26 -2.97 13.08
CA GLY A 420 -11.93 -2.03 13.98
C GLY A 420 -11.16 -1.77 15.26
N ASN A 421 -11.83 -2.03 16.41
CA ASN A 421 -11.28 -1.83 17.73
C ASN A 421 -10.79 -3.15 18.36
N PRO A 422 -9.60 -3.17 18.99
CA PRO A 422 -8.60 -2.10 19.11
C PRO A 422 -7.53 -2.14 18.01
N GLY A 423 -7.85 -2.62 16.79
CA GLY A 423 -6.93 -2.80 15.69
C GLY A 423 -6.65 -1.53 14.87
N HIS A 424 -6.83 -1.60 13.55
CA HIS A 424 -6.47 -0.52 12.63
C HIS A 424 -7.20 0.79 12.94
N HIS A 425 -8.52 0.76 13.17
CA HIS A 425 -9.24 1.98 13.51
C HIS A 425 -8.64 2.67 14.72
N PHE A 426 -8.41 1.91 15.78
CA PHE A 426 -7.90 2.42 17.04
C PHE A 426 -6.50 3.03 16.86
N GLN A 427 -5.56 2.28 16.31
CA GLN A 427 -4.17 2.69 16.15
C GLN A 427 -4.01 3.88 15.20
N VAL A 428 -4.67 3.84 14.05
CA VAL A 428 -4.56 4.89 13.03
C VAL A 428 -5.20 6.18 13.51
N MET A 429 -6.41 6.10 14.09
CA MET A 429 -7.09 7.32 14.53
C MET A 429 -6.41 7.96 15.73
N PHE A 430 -5.81 7.20 16.66
CA PHE A 430 -4.97 7.78 17.70
C PHE A 430 -3.84 8.64 17.17
N ALA A 431 -3.19 8.20 16.09
CA ALA A 431 -2.14 8.98 15.45
C ALA A 431 -2.71 10.20 14.72
N VAL A 432 -3.77 10.00 13.95
CA VAL A 432 -4.38 11.07 13.13
C VAL A 432 -4.99 12.17 14.00
N GLU A 433 -5.59 11.85 15.14
CA GLU A 433 -6.21 12.79 16.08
C GLU A 433 -5.20 13.54 16.97
N ASP A 434 -3.98 13.04 17.12
CA ASP A 434 -2.95 13.70 17.93
C ASP A 434 -2.18 14.77 17.13
N GLU A 435 -2.69 16.01 17.16
CA GLU A 435 -2.06 17.15 16.49
C GLU A 435 -0.68 17.53 17.07
N SER A 436 -0.27 16.96 18.20
CA SER A 436 1.08 17.16 18.75
C SER A 436 2.15 16.36 18.03
N LEU A 437 1.75 15.33 17.28
CA LEU A 437 2.64 14.52 16.45
C LEU A 437 2.95 15.23 15.14
N PRO A 438 4.18 15.08 14.61
CA PRO A 438 4.49 15.47 13.24
C PRO A 438 3.62 14.71 12.22
N ASP A 439 3.25 15.36 11.12
CA ASP A 439 2.37 14.77 10.08
C ASP A 439 2.94 13.47 9.50
N LEU A 440 4.26 13.35 9.38
CA LEU A 440 4.90 12.08 9.01
C LEU A 440 4.51 10.91 9.95
N LEU A 441 4.35 11.15 11.24
CA LEU A 441 3.92 10.10 12.19
C LEU A 441 2.40 9.94 12.23
N ARG A 442 1.65 11.02 11.99
CA ARG A 442 0.18 10.99 11.96
C ARG A 442 -0.33 10.20 10.75
N HIS A 443 0.35 10.29 9.61
CA HIS A 443 -0.08 9.72 8.33
C HIS A 443 0.87 8.67 7.79
N GLY A 444 2.01 8.45 8.43
CA GLY A 444 3.00 7.45 8.02
C GLY A 444 2.49 6.02 8.25
N TRP A 445 2.92 5.11 7.38
CA TRP A 445 2.62 3.69 7.51
C TRP A 445 3.89 2.86 7.49
N PHE A 446 4.05 2.05 8.53
CA PHE A 446 5.05 0.99 8.59
C PHE A 446 4.33 -0.33 8.73
N THR A 447 4.42 -1.20 7.72
CA THR A 447 3.64 -2.44 7.65
C THR A 447 3.82 -3.32 8.89
N ALA A 448 5.06 -3.47 9.38
CA ALA A 448 5.34 -4.22 10.61
C ALA A 448 4.61 -3.64 11.84
N TYR A 449 4.49 -2.32 11.94
CA TYR A 449 3.79 -1.67 13.04
C TYR A 449 2.27 -1.75 12.88
N GLY A 450 1.73 -1.37 11.72
CA GLY A 450 0.28 -1.37 11.50
C GLY A 450 -0.33 -2.76 11.54
N GLU A 451 0.21 -3.69 10.76
CA GLU A 451 -0.27 -5.08 10.74
C GLU A 451 0.09 -5.84 12.03
N GLY A 452 1.28 -5.57 12.58
CA GLY A 452 1.71 -6.17 13.84
C GLY A 452 0.85 -5.73 15.01
N TRP A 453 0.46 -4.45 15.08
CA TRP A 453 -0.51 -3.96 16.06
C TRP A 453 -1.87 -4.65 15.91
N ALA A 454 -2.40 -4.72 14.69
CA ALA A 454 -3.69 -5.35 14.44
C ALA A 454 -3.67 -6.84 14.81
N LEU A 455 -2.57 -7.55 14.53
CA LEU A 455 -2.40 -8.94 14.96
C LEU A 455 -2.27 -9.07 16.49
N TYR A 456 -1.56 -8.14 17.15
CA TYR A 456 -1.52 -8.07 18.60
C TYR A 456 -2.93 -7.81 19.18
N ALA A 457 -3.68 -6.89 18.57
CA ALA A 457 -5.07 -6.62 18.95
C ALA A 457 -5.95 -7.89 18.86
N GLU A 458 -5.82 -8.68 17.79
CA GLU A 458 -6.48 -9.99 17.70
C GLU A 458 -6.13 -10.90 18.89
N SER A 459 -4.87 -10.92 19.32
CA SER A 459 -4.41 -11.81 20.41
C SER A 459 -5.01 -11.45 21.78
N LEU A 460 -5.39 -10.19 22.00
CA LEU A 460 -6.09 -9.76 23.21
C LEU A 460 -7.43 -10.49 23.43
N GLY A 461 -8.02 -11.00 22.36
CA GLY A 461 -9.24 -11.80 22.44
C GLY A 461 -9.11 -13.03 23.35
N TYR A 462 -7.92 -13.63 23.49
CA TYR A 462 -7.65 -14.73 24.42
C TYR A 462 -7.73 -14.25 25.88
N GLU A 463 -7.09 -13.12 26.21
CA GLU A 463 -7.08 -12.55 27.57
C GLU A 463 -8.44 -12.02 28.00
N LEU A 464 -9.23 -11.54 27.02
CA LEU A 464 -10.56 -10.96 27.25
C LEU A 464 -11.68 -12.00 27.28
N GLY A 465 -11.38 -13.31 27.11
CA GLY A 465 -12.38 -14.37 27.05
C GLY A 465 -13.29 -14.30 25.81
N LEU A 466 -12.90 -13.54 24.79
CA LEU A 466 -13.66 -13.41 23.54
C LEU A 466 -13.58 -14.67 22.66
N TYR A 467 -12.55 -15.52 22.91
CA TYR A 467 -12.32 -16.79 22.23
C TYR A 467 -12.55 -18.00 23.14
N ASP A 468 -13.32 -17.84 24.23
CA ASP A 468 -13.70 -18.95 25.09
C ASP A 468 -14.59 -19.97 24.34
N ASP A 469 -15.43 -19.49 23.41
CA ASP A 469 -16.13 -20.38 22.50
C ASP A 469 -15.14 -20.97 21.46
N PRO A 470 -15.02 -22.31 21.36
CA PRO A 470 -14.14 -22.95 20.39
C PRO A 470 -14.42 -22.60 18.91
N VAL A 471 -15.63 -22.12 18.57
CA VAL A 471 -15.92 -21.63 17.21
C VAL A 471 -15.16 -20.34 16.94
N ASP A 472 -15.25 -19.35 17.84
CA ASP A 472 -14.53 -18.08 17.73
C ASP A 472 -13.02 -18.30 17.81
N ARG A 473 -12.56 -19.17 18.71
CA ARG A 473 -11.14 -19.54 18.86
C ARG A 473 -10.59 -20.19 17.60
N LEU A 474 -11.34 -21.06 16.94
CA LEU A 474 -10.91 -21.69 15.70
C LEU A 474 -10.80 -20.67 14.57
N GLN A 475 -11.72 -19.71 14.46
CA GLN A 475 -11.60 -18.62 13.50
C GLN A 475 -10.34 -17.76 13.76
N ALA A 476 -10.02 -17.48 15.03
CA ALA A 476 -8.81 -16.74 15.38
C ALA A 476 -7.54 -17.50 14.95
N LEU A 477 -7.48 -18.80 15.23
CA LEU A 477 -6.36 -19.64 14.84
C LEU A 477 -6.23 -19.81 13.32
N GLU A 478 -7.31 -20.12 12.61
CA GLU A 478 -7.27 -20.43 11.16
C GLU A 478 -7.11 -19.17 10.31
N ASP A 479 -7.95 -18.18 10.54
CA ASP A 479 -8.00 -16.96 9.70
C ASP A 479 -7.03 -15.89 10.18
N GLY A 480 -6.72 -15.83 11.47
CA GLY A 480 -5.77 -14.91 12.06
C GLY A 480 -4.33 -15.40 11.95
N GLU A 481 -3.98 -16.37 12.77
CA GLU A 481 -2.60 -16.79 12.97
C GLU A 481 -2.08 -17.69 11.83
N LEU A 482 -2.79 -18.79 11.51
CA LEU A 482 -2.31 -19.81 10.57
C LEU A 482 -2.12 -19.26 9.15
N LYS A 483 -3.06 -18.48 8.64
CA LYS A 483 -2.92 -17.89 7.30
C LYS A 483 -1.68 -17.02 7.18
N ARG A 484 -1.33 -16.25 8.23
CA ARG A 484 -0.14 -15.40 8.24
C ARG A 484 1.14 -16.23 8.34
N ALA A 485 1.16 -17.24 9.22
CA ALA A 485 2.29 -18.16 9.35
C ALA A 485 2.56 -18.92 8.04
N VAL A 486 1.52 -19.45 7.40
CA VAL A 486 1.63 -20.11 6.08
C VAL A 486 2.17 -19.16 5.02
N ARG A 487 1.79 -17.89 5.04
CA ARG A 487 2.32 -16.88 4.08
C ARG A 487 3.82 -16.66 4.28
N LEU A 488 4.36 -16.65 5.51
CA LEU A 488 5.80 -16.56 5.72
C LEU A 488 6.56 -17.69 5.02
N VAL A 489 6.02 -18.91 5.09
CA VAL A 489 6.63 -20.09 4.45
C VAL A 489 6.51 -20.02 2.93
N VAL A 490 5.33 -19.71 2.42
CA VAL A 490 5.04 -19.73 0.97
C VAL A 490 5.75 -18.57 0.26
N ASP A 491 5.73 -17.38 0.83
CA ASP A 491 6.37 -16.19 0.26
C ASP A 491 7.88 -16.42 0.11
N THR A 492 8.54 -16.81 1.19
CA THR A 492 9.97 -17.12 1.17
C THR A 492 10.29 -18.36 0.33
N GLY A 493 9.40 -19.35 0.35
CA GLY A 493 9.50 -20.55 -0.51
C GLY A 493 9.53 -20.17 -1.98
N ILE A 494 8.61 -19.35 -2.44
CA ILE A 494 8.51 -18.88 -3.83
C ILE A 494 9.68 -17.94 -4.15
N HIS A 495 9.85 -16.89 -3.34
CA HIS A 495 10.70 -15.77 -3.74
C HIS A 495 12.19 -15.99 -3.51
N ALA A 496 12.58 -16.87 -2.57
CA ALA A 496 13.99 -17.15 -2.27
C ALA A 496 14.40 -18.62 -2.46
N LEU A 497 13.51 -19.59 -2.17
CA LEU A 497 13.88 -21.01 -2.17
C LEU A 497 13.49 -21.74 -3.46
N GLY A 498 12.95 -21.03 -4.46
CA GLY A 498 12.65 -21.55 -5.79
C GLY A 498 11.45 -22.50 -5.85
N TRP A 499 10.50 -22.37 -4.93
CA TRP A 499 9.26 -23.15 -4.98
C TRP A 499 8.46 -22.83 -6.22
N THR A 500 7.86 -23.86 -6.80
CA THR A 500 6.85 -23.67 -7.85
C THR A 500 5.52 -23.24 -7.25
N ARG A 501 4.62 -22.74 -8.08
CA ARG A 501 3.26 -22.41 -7.69
C ARG A 501 2.52 -23.63 -7.10
N GLU A 502 2.72 -24.80 -7.73
CA GLU A 502 2.11 -26.06 -7.31
C GLU A 502 2.56 -26.47 -5.90
N GLN A 503 3.87 -26.38 -5.61
CA GLN A 503 4.42 -26.64 -4.27
C GLN A 503 3.85 -25.69 -3.22
N ALA A 504 3.75 -24.41 -3.56
CA ALA A 504 3.15 -23.40 -2.68
C ALA A 504 1.67 -23.69 -2.39
N VAL A 505 0.89 -24.03 -3.42
CA VAL A 505 -0.54 -24.38 -3.28
C VAL A 505 -0.71 -25.68 -2.47
N GLU A 506 0.12 -26.69 -2.72
CA GLU A 506 0.10 -27.95 -1.97
C GLU A 506 0.35 -27.70 -0.49
N TYR A 507 1.41 -26.95 -0.15
CA TYR A 507 1.71 -26.57 1.23
C TYR A 507 0.55 -25.82 1.91
N MET A 508 -0.07 -24.87 1.20
CA MET A 508 -1.23 -24.13 1.73
C MET A 508 -2.42 -25.04 2.03
N VAL A 509 -2.71 -25.97 1.12
CA VAL A 509 -3.84 -26.93 1.28
C VAL A 509 -3.57 -27.88 2.44
N GLU A 510 -2.36 -28.41 2.55
CA GLU A 510 -1.97 -29.33 3.63
C GLU A 510 -2.03 -28.67 5.00
N ASN A 511 -1.79 -27.37 5.07
CA ASN A 511 -1.78 -26.61 6.32
C ASN A 511 -3.06 -25.82 6.59
N GLY A 512 -4.19 -26.24 6.01
CA GLY A 512 -5.52 -25.77 6.40
C GLY A 512 -6.01 -24.51 5.70
N ASN A 513 -5.37 -24.08 4.60
CA ASN A 513 -5.89 -23.05 3.72
C ASN A 513 -6.53 -23.71 2.48
N PRO A 514 -7.84 -24.01 2.48
CA PRO A 514 -8.50 -24.68 1.36
C PRO A 514 -8.41 -23.84 0.08
N ARG A 515 -8.45 -24.53 -1.05
CA ARG A 515 -8.41 -23.93 -2.41
C ARG A 515 -9.58 -23.01 -2.69
#